data_eb573e52529e0a31e6c4248ee824d9d5
#
_entry.id   eb573e52529e0a31e6c4248ee824d9d5
#
_cell.length_a   1.000
_cell.length_b   1.000
_cell.length_c   1.000
_cell.angle_alpha   90.00
_cell.angle_beta   90.00
_cell.angle_gamma   90.00
#
_symmetry.space_group_name_H-M   'P 1'
#
loop_
_entity.id
_entity.type
_entity.pdbx_description
1 polymer ?
#
loop_
_entity_poly.entity_id
_entity_poly.type
_entity_poly.pdbx_seq_one_letter_code
_entity_poly.pdbx_strand_id
1 'polypeptide(L)'
;MRKLGTMWPTLKRLLAYGSPWRKPLSVAVLLLWIAAIAEVSGPLLISYFIDNMVSKSYLPLGLVAGLGVAYVGLQLTAAGLHYAQSLLFNRAAVGVVQQLRTDVMDAALRQPLSEFDIQPVGQVISRVTNDTEVIRDLYVTVVATVLRSAALIGAMLVAMFSLDWRMALVAITIFPAVLIVMVIYQRYSTPIVRRVRAYLADINDGFNEVINGMSVIQQFRQQARFGERMGEASRSHYMARMQTLRLDGFLLRPLLSLFSALVLCGLLMLFGLSSNGTIEVGVLYAFISYLGRLNEPLIELTTQQSMLQQAVVAGERVFELMDRPRQAYGNDERPLQSGAIAFDNVSFAYREDRLVLQDITLDVPSRGFVALVGHTGSGKSTLASLLMGYYPVTQGEIRLDGRPLASLSHTVLRKGVAMVQQDPVVLADTFFANVTLGRDYSEAQVWAVLE
;
A
#
# COMPACT_ATOMS: atom_id res chain seq x y z
N MET A 1 -18.77 -0.62 -4.76
CA MET A 1 -18.08 -1.47 -3.75
C MET A 1 -17.76 -2.80 -4.39
N ARG A 2 -16.48 -3.11 -4.66
CA ARG A 2 -16.09 -4.47 -5.03
C ARG A 2 -16.46 -5.39 -3.85
N LYS A 3 -17.07 -6.54 -4.13
CA LYS A 3 -17.47 -7.50 -3.09
C LYS A 3 -16.20 -7.99 -2.38
N LEU A 4 -16.22 -8.12 -1.07
CA LEU A 4 -15.09 -8.65 -0.26
C LEU A 4 -14.51 -9.96 -0.84
N GLY A 5 -15.33 -10.78 -1.48
CA GLY A 5 -14.89 -12.02 -2.12
C GLY A 5 -13.90 -11.85 -3.28
N THR A 6 -13.94 -10.71 -4.00
CA THR A 6 -12.98 -10.44 -5.09
C THR A 6 -11.65 -9.88 -4.58
N MET A 7 -11.61 -9.38 -3.35
CA MET A 7 -10.41 -8.80 -2.72
C MET A 7 -9.59 -9.86 -1.95
N TRP A 8 -10.22 -10.99 -1.61
CA TRP A 8 -9.63 -12.01 -0.75
C TRP A 8 -8.35 -12.66 -1.30
N PRO A 9 -8.24 -13.01 -2.61
CA PRO A 9 -7.03 -13.62 -3.14
C PRO A 9 -5.81 -12.70 -2.99
N THR A 10 -5.97 -11.41 -3.33
CA THR A 10 -4.91 -10.40 -3.22
C THR A 10 -4.52 -10.16 -1.76
N LEU A 11 -5.50 -10.03 -0.87
CA LEU A 11 -5.24 -9.86 0.56
C LEU A 11 -4.52 -11.07 1.15
N LYS A 12 -4.93 -12.30 0.78
CA LYS A 12 -4.24 -13.52 1.19
C LYS A 12 -2.78 -13.55 0.73
N ARG A 13 -2.52 -13.14 -0.52
CA ARG A 13 -1.17 -13.06 -1.06
C ARG A 13 -0.33 -12.00 -0.35
N LEU A 14 -0.90 -10.82 -0.08
CA LEU A 14 -0.26 -9.79 0.73
C LEU A 14 0.10 -10.34 2.12
N LEU A 15 -0.85 -10.89 2.86
CA LEU A 15 -0.61 -11.45 4.19
C LEU A 15 0.43 -12.58 4.19
N ALA A 16 0.56 -13.33 3.08
CA ALA A 16 1.58 -14.37 2.93
C ALA A 16 3.01 -13.81 2.95
N TYR A 17 3.23 -12.56 2.50
CA TYR A 17 4.52 -11.87 2.64
C TYR A 17 4.95 -11.67 4.09
N GLY A 18 4.02 -11.68 5.04
CA GLY A 18 4.32 -11.68 6.47
C GLY A 18 4.88 -13.00 7.01
N SER A 19 4.90 -14.06 6.19
CA SER A 19 5.29 -15.41 6.66
C SER A 19 6.71 -15.51 7.23
N PRO A 20 7.75 -14.84 6.71
CA PRO A 20 9.08 -14.84 7.33
C PRO A 20 9.10 -14.20 8.72
N TRP A 21 8.15 -13.29 8.98
CA TRP A 21 8.03 -12.50 10.21
C TRP A 21 7.02 -13.07 11.20
N ARG A 22 6.58 -14.34 11.03
CA ARG A 22 5.54 -14.95 11.89
C ARG A 22 5.92 -14.94 13.38
N LYS A 23 7.18 -15.24 13.72
CA LYS A 23 7.64 -15.25 15.12
C LYS A 23 7.54 -13.86 15.76
N PRO A 24 8.15 -12.78 15.25
CA PRO A 24 7.99 -11.46 15.83
C PRO A 24 6.54 -10.96 15.81
N LEU A 25 5.75 -11.29 14.78
CA LEU A 25 4.34 -10.92 14.71
C LEU A 25 3.50 -11.65 15.79
N SER A 26 3.74 -12.95 16.02
CA SER A 26 3.01 -13.68 17.08
C SER A 26 3.36 -13.16 18.48
N VAL A 27 4.63 -12.81 18.72
CA VAL A 27 5.05 -12.16 19.99
C VAL A 27 4.38 -10.79 20.13
N ALA A 28 4.33 -9.98 19.05
CA ALA A 28 3.66 -8.68 19.07
C ALA A 28 2.17 -8.82 19.37
N VAL A 29 1.48 -9.81 18.79
CA VAL A 29 0.06 -10.09 19.10
C VAL A 29 -0.12 -10.53 20.55
N LEU A 30 0.75 -11.37 21.09
CA LEU A 30 0.71 -11.77 22.50
C LEU A 30 0.89 -10.57 23.43
N LEU A 31 1.90 -9.73 23.18
CA LEU A 31 2.14 -8.51 23.94
C LEU A 31 0.94 -7.55 23.87
N LEU A 32 0.29 -7.47 22.70
CA LEU A 32 -0.91 -6.66 22.49
C LEU A 32 -2.08 -7.13 23.37
N TRP A 33 -2.31 -8.44 23.49
CA TRP A 33 -3.34 -8.98 24.39
C TRP A 33 -3.01 -8.73 25.86
N ILE A 34 -1.76 -8.91 26.26
CA ILE A 34 -1.31 -8.62 27.64
C ILE A 34 -1.48 -7.12 27.96
N ALA A 35 -1.10 -6.25 27.01
CA ALA A 35 -1.28 -4.81 27.15
C ALA A 35 -2.76 -4.42 27.27
N ALA A 36 -3.63 -5.00 26.44
CA ALA A 36 -5.07 -4.77 26.50
C ALA A 36 -5.67 -5.21 27.84
N ILE A 37 -5.27 -6.37 28.36
CA ILE A 37 -5.70 -6.84 29.70
C ILE A 37 -5.22 -5.88 30.78
N ALA A 38 -3.97 -5.44 30.73
CA ALA A 38 -3.42 -4.47 31.70
C ALA A 38 -4.18 -3.14 31.65
N GLU A 39 -4.50 -2.63 30.45
CA GLU A 39 -5.25 -1.38 30.27
C GLU A 39 -6.69 -1.50 30.82
N VAL A 40 -7.35 -2.62 30.54
CA VAL A 40 -8.73 -2.91 30.98
C VAL A 40 -8.80 -3.17 32.47
N SER A 41 -7.72 -3.62 33.13
CA SER A 41 -7.68 -3.86 34.59
C SER A 41 -7.71 -2.56 35.40
N GLY A 42 -7.43 -1.39 34.80
CA GLY A 42 -7.49 -0.11 35.54
C GLY A 42 -8.86 0.19 36.15
N PRO A 43 -9.95 0.23 35.35
CA PRO A 43 -11.31 0.40 35.91
C PRO A 43 -11.73 -0.68 36.92
N LEU A 44 -11.23 -1.94 36.80
CA LEU A 44 -11.49 -2.99 37.79
C LEU A 44 -10.86 -2.66 39.14
N LEU A 45 -9.63 -2.16 39.16
CA LEU A 45 -8.98 -1.73 40.41
C LEU A 45 -9.73 -0.56 41.05
N ILE A 46 -10.22 0.39 40.28
CA ILE A 46 -11.00 1.51 40.78
C ILE A 46 -12.37 1.02 41.31
N SER A 47 -13.03 0.10 40.59
CA SER A 47 -14.26 -0.54 41.06
C SER A 47 -14.04 -1.20 42.41
N TYR A 48 -13.00 -2.02 42.58
CA TYR A 48 -12.64 -2.66 43.83
C TYR A 48 -12.39 -1.65 44.94
N PHE A 49 -11.70 -0.54 44.67
CA PHE A 49 -11.47 0.53 45.62
C PHE A 49 -12.79 1.17 46.08
N ILE A 50 -13.72 1.47 45.17
CA ILE A 50 -15.01 2.06 45.49
C ILE A 50 -15.83 1.12 46.38
N ASP A 51 -15.95 -0.15 46.00
CA ASP A 51 -16.84 -1.11 46.65
C ASP A 51 -16.31 -1.57 48.03
N ASN A 52 -15.00 -1.75 48.18
CA ASN A 52 -14.41 -2.29 49.36
C ASN A 52 -13.88 -1.24 50.38
N MET A 53 -13.63 -0.01 49.90
CA MET A 53 -13.06 1.02 50.76
C MET A 53 -13.98 2.23 50.89
N VAL A 54 -14.41 2.83 49.80
CA VAL A 54 -15.24 4.04 49.85
C VAL A 54 -16.63 3.72 50.39
N SER A 55 -17.31 2.71 49.83
CA SER A 55 -18.66 2.32 50.23
C SER A 55 -18.74 1.82 51.71
N LYS A 56 -17.65 1.26 52.22
CA LYS A 56 -17.55 0.77 53.61
C LYS A 56 -16.96 1.82 54.57
N SER A 57 -16.66 3.04 54.11
CA SER A 57 -16.02 4.11 54.86
C SER A 57 -14.70 3.66 55.56
N TYR A 58 -14.02 2.67 55.01
CA TYR A 58 -12.77 2.12 55.53
C TYR A 58 -11.62 2.44 54.59
N LEU A 59 -10.82 3.46 54.91
CA LEU A 59 -9.76 4.02 54.06
C LEU A 59 -8.38 3.89 54.77
N PRO A 60 -7.83 2.68 54.93
CA PRO A 60 -6.49 2.52 55.50
C PRO A 60 -5.44 3.06 54.52
N LEU A 61 -4.67 4.05 54.96
CA LEU A 61 -3.72 4.80 54.12
C LEU A 61 -2.75 3.89 53.35
N GLY A 62 -2.28 2.81 54.00
CA GLY A 62 -1.35 1.85 53.33
C GLY A 62 -1.98 1.10 52.16
N LEU A 63 -3.25 0.66 52.30
CA LEU A 63 -3.94 -0.04 51.22
C LEU A 63 -4.31 0.91 50.06
N VAL A 64 -4.75 2.13 50.37
CA VAL A 64 -5.05 3.16 49.37
C VAL A 64 -3.80 3.52 48.59
N ALA A 65 -2.67 3.75 49.28
CA ALA A 65 -1.40 3.99 48.66
C ALA A 65 -0.92 2.80 47.79
N GLY A 66 -1.09 1.56 48.31
CA GLY A 66 -0.79 0.33 47.60
C GLY A 66 -1.59 0.17 46.31
N LEU A 67 -2.90 0.45 46.30
CA LEU A 67 -3.74 0.43 45.09
C LEU A 67 -3.36 1.53 44.11
N GLY A 68 -3.00 2.73 44.59
CA GLY A 68 -2.50 3.80 43.76
C GLY A 68 -1.19 3.43 43.02
N VAL A 69 -0.24 2.85 43.76
CA VAL A 69 1.01 2.34 43.18
C VAL A 69 0.73 1.21 42.17
N ALA A 70 -0.17 0.27 42.53
CA ALA A 70 -0.56 -0.82 41.60
C ALA A 70 -1.20 -0.27 40.30
N TYR A 71 -2.08 0.72 40.43
CA TYR A 71 -2.71 1.37 39.25
C TYR A 71 -1.67 2.03 38.36
N VAL A 72 -0.76 2.84 38.91
CA VAL A 72 0.31 3.50 38.15
C VAL A 72 1.25 2.46 37.55
N GLY A 73 1.64 1.44 38.32
CA GLY A 73 2.46 0.33 37.84
C GLY A 73 1.84 -0.41 36.66
N LEU A 74 0.53 -0.66 36.74
CA LEU A 74 -0.24 -1.30 35.68
C LEU A 74 -0.27 -0.44 34.38
N GLN A 75 -0.49 0.86 34.54
CA GLN A 75 -0.50 1.79 33.41
C GLN A 75 0.89 1.92 32.74
N LEU A 76 1.95 1.99 33.52
CA LEU A 76 3.32 2.01 33.00
C LEU A 76 3.66 0.69 32.28
N THR A 77 3.23 -0.44 32.83
CA THR A 77 3.40 -1.75 32.20
C THR A 77 2.65 -1.82 30.87
N ALA A 78 1.38 -1.38 30.86
CA ALA A 78 0.59 -1.31 29.62
C ALA A 78 1.27 -0.43 28.56
N ALA A 79 1.76 0.76 28.94
CA ALA A 79 2.47 1.66 28.04
C ALA A 79 3.77 1.04 27.50
N GLY A 80 4.56 0.38 28.35
CA GLY A 80 5.77 -0.33 27.93
C GLY A 80 5.50 -1.49 26.97
N LEU A 81 4.45 -2.26 27.24
CA LEU A 81 4.01 -3.36 26.37
C LEU A 81 3.49 -2.84 25.03
N HIS A 82 2.74 -1.74 25.00
CA HIS A 82 2.30 -1.09 23.79
C HIS A 82 3.48 -0.59 22.95
N TYR A 83 4.49 0.01 23.58
CA TYR A 83 5.70 0.42 22.89
C TYR A 83 6.45 -0.76 22.26
N ALA A 84 6.69 -1.81 23.04
CA ALA A 84 7.38 -3.02 22.58
C ALA A 84 6.63 -3.70 21.42
N GLN A 85 5.32 -3.86 21.56
CA GLN A 85 4.44 -4.41 20.53
C GLN A 85 4.47 -3.58 19.24
N SER A 86 4.34 -2.25 19.36
CA SER A 86 4.37 -1.35 18.20
C SER A 86 5.72 -1.42 17.46
N LEU A 87 6.83 -1.48 18.22
CA LEU A 87 8.16 -1.62 17.64
C LEU A 87 8.32 -2.94 16.86
N LEU A 88 7.85 -4.06 17.39
CA LEU A 88 7.91 -5.36 16.71
C LEU A 88 7.04 -5.37 15.46
N PHE A 89 5.83 -4.81 15.52
CA PHE A 89 4.92 -4.70 14.39
C PHE A 89 5.52 -3.85 13.27
N ASN A 90 6.05 -2.66 13.61
CA ASN A 90 6.66 -1.78 12.63
C ASN A 90 7.92 -2.39 11.99
N ARG A 91 8.78 -3.05 12.76
CA ARG A 91 9.94 -3.76 12.21
C ARG A 91 9.53 -4.85 11.21
N ALA A 92 8.53 -5.65 11.56
CA ALA A 92 8.00 -6.68 10.67
C ALA A 92 7.40 -6.06 9.39
N ALA A 93 6.59 -5.00 9.52
CA ALA A 93 5.97 -4.31 8.39
C ALA A 93 6.99 -3.72 7.43
N VAL A 94 8.02 -3.03 7.95
CA VAL A 94 9.10 -2.48 7.12
C VAL A 94 9.88 -3.59 6.42
N GLY A 95 10.16 -4.71 7.11
CA GLY A 95 10.83 -5.86 6.51
C GLY A 95 10.02 -6.52 5.38
N VAL A 96 8.71 -6.67 5.58
CA VAL A 96 7.79 -7.17 4.53
C VAL A 96 7.82 -6.27 3.29
N VAL A 97 7.78 -4.96 3.49
CA VAL A 97 7.78 -3.99 2.38
C VAL A 97 9.13 -3.93 1.67
N GLN A 98 10.23 -4.03 2.42
CA GLN A 98 11.56 -4.14 1.84
C GLN A 98 11.66 -5.36 0.91
N GLN A 99 11.21 -6.53 1.37
CA GLN A 99 11.20 -7.75 0.56
C GLN A 99 10.30 -7.56 -0.68
N LEU A 100 9.10 -7.01 -0.50
CA LEU A 100 8.17 -6.78 -1.61
C LEU A 100 8.77 -5.82 -2.65
N ARG A 101 9.43 -4.73 -2.24
CA ARG A 101 10.10 -3.80 -3.17
C ARG A 101 11.21 -4.47 -3.95
N THR A 102 12.00 -5.32 -3.30
CA THR A 102 13.06 -6.08 -3.96
C THR A 102 12.47 -7.02 -5.01
N ASP A 103 11.41 -7.75 -4.66
CA ASP A 103 10.77 -8.71 -5.57
C ASP A 103 10.10 -8.01 -6.76
N VAL A 104 9.45 -6.86 -6.52
CA VAL A 104 8.83 -6.05 -7.58
C VAL A 104 9.87 -5.47 -8.51
N MET A 105 10.99 -4.97 -7.96
CA MET A 105 12.09 -4.42 -8.76
C MET A 105 12.77 -5.53 -9.60
N ASP A 106 13.03 -6.70 -9.01
CA ASP A 106 13.57 -7.86 -9.73
C ASP A 106 12.63 -8.27 -10.87
N ALA A 107 11.32 -8.33 -10.60
CA ALA A 107 10.33 -8.64 -11.62
C ALA A 107 10.32 -7.59 -12.76
N ALA A 108 10.36 -6.30 -12.41
CA ALA A 108 10.40 -5.22 -13.40
C ALA A 108 11.65 -5.30 -14.29
N LEU A 109 12.82 -5.52 -13.70
CA LEU A 109 14.09 -5.62 -14.44
C LEU A 109 14.16 -6.81 -15.40
N ARG A 110 13.34 -7.84 -15.18
CA ARG A 110 13.29 -9.05 -16.03
C ARG A 110 12.18 -9.03 -17.07
N GLN A 111 11.40 -7.95 -17.15
CA GLN A 111 10.37 -7.82 -18.17
C GLN A 111 10.97 -7.55 -19.55
N PRO A 112 10.30 -7.99 -20.63
CA PRO A 112 10.70 -7.62 -21.99
C PRO A 112 10.57 -6.12 -22.22
N LEU A 113 11.46 -5.56 -23.04
CA LEU A 113 11.48 -4.14 -23.35
C LEU A 113 10.15 -3.67 -23.98
N SER A 114 9.48 -4.53 -24.73
CA SER A 114 8.16 -4.28 -25.31
C SER A 114 7.09 -3.86 -24.29
N GLU A 115 7.18 -4.32 -23.04
CA GLU A 115 6.25 -3.93 -21.98
C GLU A 115 6.45 -2.47 -21.56
N PHE A 116 7.70 -1.97 -21.60
CA PHE A 116 8.01 -0.57 -21.28
C PHE A 116 7.59 0.41 -22.38
N ASP A 117 7.49 -0.04 -23.63
CA ASP A 117 6.98 0.79 -24.74
C ASP A 117 5.46 1.00 -24.65
N ILE A 118 4.75 0.02 -24.10
CA ILE A 118 3.29 0.07 -23.93
C ILE A 118 2.92 0.87 -22.68
N GLN A 119 3.74 0.79 -21.63
CA GLN A 119 3.46 1.43 -20.34
C GLN A 119 4.40 2.61 -20.08
N PRO A 120 3.85 3.78 -19.69
CA PRO A 120 4.69 4.87 -19.22
C PRO A 120 5.60 4.43 -18.06
N VAL A 121 6.90 4.69 -18.17
CA VAL A 121 7.90 4.36 -17.14
C VAL A 121 7.48 4.87 -15.74
N GLY A 122 6.81 6.02 -15.68
CA GLY A 122 6.26 6.57 -14.45
C GLY A 122 5.25 5.66 -13.75
N GLN A 123 4.52 4.80 -14.49
CA GLN A 123 3.62 3.82 -13.85
C GLN A 123 4.39 2.71 -13.15
N VAL A 124 5.48 2.23 -13.76
CA VAL A 124 6.35 1.21 -13.14
C VAL A 124 6.99 1.78 -11.89
N ILE A 125 7.54 3.00 -11.96
CA ILE A 125 8.10 3.71 -10.80
C ILE A 125 7.05 3.83 -9.71
N SER A 126 5.83 4.28 -10.03
CA SER A 126 4.74 4.42 -9.06
C SER A 126 4.36 3.10 -8.39
N ARG A 127 4.39 1.97 -9.13
CA ARG A 127 4.12 0.63 -8.56
C ARG A 127 5.19 0.20 -7.56
N VAL A 128 6.47 0.50 -7.86
CA VAL A 128 7.60 0.16 -6.97
C VAL A 128 7.64 1.07 -5.74
N THR A 129 7.27 2.34 -5.86
CA THR A 129 7.36 3.33 -4.78
C THR A 129 6.02 3.52 -4.06
N ASN A 130 5.04 4.15 -4.72
CA ASN A 130 3.80 4.57 -4.08
C ASN A 130 2.91 3.38 -3.69
N ASP A 131 2.73 2.39 -4.58
CA ASP A 131 1.87 1.25 -4.28
C ASP A 131 2.44 0.38 -3.15
N THR A 132 3.76 0.21 -3.09
CA THR A 132 4.39 -0.51 -1.97
C THR A 132 4.28 0.25 -0.66
N GLU A 133 4.25 1.58 -0.69
CA GLU A 133 4.04 2.42 0.49
C GLU A 133 2.59 2.29 1.01
N VAL A 134 1.61 2.29 0.12
CA VAL A 134 0.21 2.00 0.49
C VAL A 134 0.07 0.59 1.08
N ILE A 135 0.82 -0.39 0.59
CA ILE A 135 0.87 -1.73 1.17
C ILE A 135 1.53 -1.72 2.56
N ARG A 136 2.56 -0.89 2.78
CA ARG A 136 3.13 -0.70 4.13
C ARG A 136 2.05 -0.25 5.11
N ASP A 137 1.24 0.72 4.71
CA ASP A 137 0.18 1.26 5.55
C ASP A 137 -0.89 0.22 5.90
N LEU A 138 -1.09 -0.80 5.04
CA LEU A 138 -1.91 -1.95 5.38
C LEU A 138 -1.40 -2.67 6.64
N TYR A 139 -0.11 -2.93 6.72
CA TYR A 139 0.46 -3.63 7.88
C TYR A 139 0.57 -2.73 9.09
N VAL A 140 1.18 -1.55 8.93
CA VAL A 140 1.48 -0.64 10.05
C VAL A 140 0.20 -0.08 10.67
N THR A 141 -0.79 0.26 9.85
CA THR A 141 -1.99 0.95 10.31
C THR A 141 -3.19 0.01 10.37
N VAL A 142 -3.57 -0.62 9.25
CA VAL A 142 -4.83 -1.38 9.21
C VAL A 142 -4.75 -2.62 10.08
N VAL A 143 -3.74 -3.48 9.86
CA VAL A 143 -3.62 -4.76 10.61
C VAL A 143 -3.37 -4.49 12.09
N ALA A 144 -2.48 -3.57 12.42
CA ALA A 144 -2.19 -3.23 13.81
C ALA A 144 -3.41 -2.65 14.55
N THR A 145 -4.13 -1.69 13.92
CA THR A 145 -5.34 -1.08 14.51
C THR A 145 -6.45 -2.10 14.66
N VAL A 146 -6.72 -2.93 13.67
CA VAL A 146 -7.77 -3.97 13.75
C VAL A 146 -7.48 -4.96 14.87
N LEU A 147 -6.23 -5.42 14.99
CA LEU A 147 -5.85 -6.35 16.06
C LEU A 147 -5.92 -5.68 17.43
N ARG A 148 -5.46 -4.44 17.55
CA ARG A 148 -5.53 -3.67 18.82
C ARG A 148 -6.97 -3.44 19.23
N SER A 149 -7.82 -2.94 18.33
CA SER A 149 -9.23 -2.69 18.64
C SER A 149 -9.97 -3.98 19.00
N ALA A 150 -9.70 -5.09 18.30
CA ALA A 150 -10.28 -6.39 18.62
C ALA A 150 -9.85 -6.89 20.02
N ALA A 151 -8.56 -6.74 20.37
CA ALA A 151 -8.06 -7.13 21.68
C ALA A 151 -8.65 -6.28 22.81
N LEU A 152 -8.71 -4.96 22.65
CA LEU A 152 -9.30 -4.05 23.62
C LEU A 152 -10.79 -4.32 23.82
N ILE A 153 -11.56 -4.43 22.74
CA ILE A 153 -12.98 -4.74 22.79
C ILE A 153 -13.19 -6.11 23.45
N GLY A 154 -12.42 -7.13 23.05
CA GLY A 154 -12.51 -8.46 23.63
C GLY A 154 -12.20 -8.47 25.13
N ALA A 155 -11.12 -7.82 25.55
CA ALA A 155 -10.74 -7.70 26.96
C ALA A 155 -11.80 -6.93 27.79
N MET A 156 -12.35 -5.83 27.24
CA MET A 156 -13.42 -5.06 27.89
C MET A 156 -14.69 -5.90 28.04
N LEU A 157 -15.11 -6.63 27.02
CA LEU A 157 -16.28 -7.51 27.09
C LEU A 157 -16.08 -8.60 28.14
N VAL A 158 -14.93 -9.26 28.16
CA VAL A 158 -14.61 -10.27 29.18
C VAL A 158 -14.69 -9.67 30.60
N ALA A 159 -14.10 -8.48 30.81
CA ALA A 159 -14.17 -7.78 32.08
C ALA A 159 -15.61 -7.43 32.47
N MET A 160 -16.43 -6.91 31.55
CA MET A 160 -17.83 -6.58 31.80
C MET A 160 -18.65 -7.82 32.16
N PHE A 161 -18.48 -8.92 31.44
CA PHE A 161 -19.18 -10.18 31.79
C PHE A 161 -18.73 -10.79 33.13
N SER A 162 -17.46 -10.58 33.49
CA SER A 162 -16.95 -11.06 34.80
C SER A 162 -17.49 -10.25 36.01
N LEU A 163 -17.84 -8.99 35.77
CA LEU A 163 -18.42 -8.12 36.82
C LEU A 163 -19.93 -8.38 37.01
N ASP A 164 -20.73 -8.20 35.97
CA ASP A 164 -22.16 -8.48 35.98
C ASP A 164 -22.65 -8.78 34.56
N TRP A 165 -23.14 -10.01 34.31
CA TRP A 165 -23.60 -10.46 33.02
C TRP A 165 -24.85 -9.71 32.52
N ARG A 166 -25.72 -9.23 33.43
CA ARG A 166 -26.97 -8.51 33.07
C ARG A 166 -26.62 -7.12 32.51
N MET A 167 -25.74 -6.41 33.19
CA MET A 167 -25.23 -5.13 32.75
C MET A 167 -24.43 -5.29 31.42
N ALA A 168 -23.65 -6.37 31.29
CA ALA A 168 -22.91 -6.66 30.07
C ALA A 168 -23.83 -6.88 28.86
N LEU A 169 -24.99 -7.55 29.05
CA LEU A 169 -26.00 -7.69 27.98
C LEU A 169 -26.61 -6.35 27.54
N VAL A 170 -26.83 -5.42 28.48
CA VAL A 170 -27.26 -4.06 28.11
C VAL A 170 -26.15 -3.33 27.33
N ALA A 171 -24.92 -3.40 27.81
CA ALA A 171 -23.78 -2.74 27.15
C ALA A 171 -23.49 -3.28 25.75
N ILE A 172 -23.70 -4.58 25.50
CA ILE A 172 -23.44 -5.20 24.19
C ILE A 172 -24.39 -4.66 23.09
N THR A 173 -25.52 -4.04 23.47
CA THR A 173 -26.45 -3.43 22.50
C THR A 173 -25.83 -2.24 21.74
N ILE A 174 -24.68 -1.71 22.22
CA ILE A 174 -23.94 -0.67 21.50
C ILE A 174 -23.40 -1.18 20.16
N PHE A 175 -23.03 -2.46 20.03
CA PHE A 175 -22.44 -3.00 18.80
C PHE A 175 -23.39 -2.99 17.60
N PRO A 176 -24.63 -3.53 17.69
CA PRO A 176 -25.57 -3.42 16.58
C PRO A 176 -25.92 -1.95 16.28
N ALA A 177 -26.01 -1.09 17.29
CA ALA A 177 -26.26 0.34 17.09
C ALA A 177 -25.12 0.98 16.28
N VAL A 178 -23.86 0.74 16.65
CA VAL A 178 -22.68 1.21 15.93
C VAL A 178 -22.66 0.67 14.49
N LEU A 179 -22.97 -0.60 14.30
CA LEU A 179 -23.03 -1.22 12.95
C LEU A 179 -24.07 -0.52 12.05
N ILE A 180 -25.25 -0.24 12.61
CA ILE A 180 -26.33 0.47 11.88
C ILE A 180 -25.87 1.89 11.53
N VAL A 181 -25.31 2.64 12.47
CA VAL A 181 -24.77 3.99 12.23
C VAL A 181 -23.70 3.95 11.12
N MET A 182 -22.80 2.96 11.20
CA MET A 182 -21.72 2.77 10.23
C MET A 182 -22.26 2.51 8.82
N VAL A 183 -23.25 1.62 8.67
CA VAL A 183 -23.88 1.33 7.37
C VAL A 183 -24.58 2.57 6.80
N ILE A 184 -25.31 3.28 7.63
CA ILE A 184 -25.97 4.54 7.26
C ILE A 184 -24.93 5.58 6.83
N TYR A 185 -23.92 5.79 7.66
CA TYR A 185 -22.82 6.72 7.36
C TYR A 185 -22.14 6.38 6.04
N GLN A 186 -21.75 5.14 5.79
CA GLN A 186 -21.11 4.73 4.54
C GLN A 186 -22.00 4.95 3.32
N ARG A 187 -23.29 4.69 3.45
CA ARG A 187 -24.26 4.90 2.37
C ARG A 187 -24.31 6.36 1.93
N TYR A 188 -24.30 7.31 2.87
CA TYR A 188 -24.38 8.74 2.58
C TYR A 188 -23.00 9.38 2.31
N SER A 189 -21.95 8.95 3.00
CA SER A 189 -20.60 9.50 2.87
C SER A 189 -19.95 9.13 1.53
N THR A 190 -20.09 7.88 1.07
CA THR A 190 -19.40 7.39 -0.14
C THR A 190 -19.63 8.26 -1.39
N PRO A 191 -20.87 8.65 -1.76
CA PRO A 191 -21.09 9.51 -2.94
C PRO A 191 -20.53 10.92 -2.76
N ILE A 192 -20.53 11.45 -1.54
CA ILE A 192 -19.98 12.79 -1.24
C ILE A 192 -18.44 12.75 -1.38
N VAL A 193 -17.80 11.76 -0.78
CA VAL A 193 -16.34 11.59 -0.87
C VAL A 193 -15.88 11.39 -2.33
N ARG A 194 -16.65 10.66 -3.15
CA ARG A 194 -16.36 10.55 -4.59
C ARG A 194 -16.41 11.90 -5.29
N ARG A 195 -17.41 12.74 -4.99
CA ARG A 195 -17.49 14.11 -5.55
C ARG A 195 -16.33 14.99 -5.12
N VAL A 196 -15.94 14.92 -3.84
CA VAL A 196 -14.76 15.64 -3.35
C VAL A 196 -13.51 15.25 -4.14
N ARG A 197 -13.31 13.95 -4.38
CA ARG A 197 -12.16 13.47 -5.18
C ARG A 197 -12.24 13.90 -6.65
N ALA A 198 -13.43 13.87 -7.24
CA ALA A 198 -13.62 14.32 -8.62
C ALA A 198 -13.27 15.81 -8.76
N TYR A 199 -13.81 16.67 -7.90
CA TYR A 199 -13.48 18.10 -7.93
C TYR A 199 -12.01 18.40 -7.63
N LEU A 200 -11.34 17.58 -6.81
CA LEU A 200 -9.90 17.70 -6.61
C LEU A 200 -9.12 17.32 -7.87
N ALA A 201 -9.57 16.29 -8.61
CA ALA A 201 -8.99 15.93 -9.89
C ALA A 201 -9.17 17.07 -10.92
N ASP A 202 -10.38 17.64 -11.02
CA ASP A 202 -10.65 18.78 -11.91
C ASP A 202 -9.75 19.99 -11.60
N ILE A 203 -9.47 20.25 -10.32
CA ILE A 203 -8.51 21.28 -9.89
C ILE A 203 -7.11 20.97 -10.36
N ASN A 204 -6.64 19.73 -10.16
CA ASN A 204 -5.29 19.31 -10.58
C ASN A 204 -5.13 19.38 -12.10
N ASP A 205 -6.13 18.92 -12.85
CA ASP A 205 -6.15 18.98 -14.31
C ASP A 205 -6.13 20.43 -14.81
N GLY A 206 -6.93 21.30 -14.18
CA GLY A 206 -6.93 22.73 -14.46
C GLY A 206 -5.57 23.40 -14.17
N PHE A 207 -4.90 23.04 -13.07
CA PHE A 207 -3.54 23.52 -12.80
C PHE A 207 -2.54 23.05 -13.86
N ASN A 208 -2.60 21.79 -14.25
CA ASN A 208 -1.72 21.27 -15.32
C ASN A 208 -1.97 22.00 -16.65
N GLU A 209 -3.25 22.26 -17.01
CA GLU A 209 -3.61 23.02 -18.20
C GLU A 209 -3.02 24.44 -18.14
N VAL A 210 -3.19 25.15 -17.01
CA VAL A 210 -2.68 26.51 -16.78
C VAL A 210 -1.14 26.54 -16.86
N ILE A 211 -0.45 25.62 -16.18
CA ILE A 211 1.01 25.61 -16.16
C ILE A 211 1.57 25.32 -17.55
N ASN A 212 1.04 24.32 -18.25
CA ASN A 212 1.49 23.98 -19.60
C ASN A 212 1.13 25.05 -20.64
N GLY A 213 -0.01 25.73 -20.46
CA GLY A 213 -0.47 26.81 -21.33
C GLY A 213 -0.05 28.22 -20.89
N MET A 214 0.82 28.36 -19.87
CA MET A 214 1.12 29.66 -19.25
C MET A 214 1.57 30.73 -20.23
N SER A 215 2.42 30.39 -21.19
CA SER A 215 2.90 31.34 -22.23
C SER A 215 1.75 31.88 -23.08
N VAL A 216 0.81 31.03 -23.47
CA VAL A 216 -0.37 31.40 -24.24
C VAL A 216 -1.32 32.29 -23.40
N ILE A 217 -1.58 31.86 -22.15
CA ILE A 217 -2.45 32.61 -21.24
C ILE A 217 -1.92 34.02 -20.99
N GLN A 218 -0.60 34.18 -20.81
CA GLN A 218 0.05 35.48 -20.61
C GLN A 218 0.03 36.33 -21.89
N GLN A 219 0.36 35.71 -23.04
CA GLN A 219 0.37 36.40 -24.32
C GLN A 219 -1.00 36.98 -24.68
N PHE A 220 -2.07 36.23 -24.42
CA PHE A 220 -3.44 36.66 -24.70
C PHE A 220 -4.13 37.34 -23.52
N ARG A 221 -3.43 37.62 -22.41
CA ARG A 221 -3.92 38.31 -21.20
C ARG A 221 -5.19 37.65 -20.60
N GLN A 222 -5.26 36.34 -20.61
CA GLN A 222 -6.42 35.57 -20.14
C GLN A 222 -6.32 35.13 -18.67
N GLN A 223 -5.42 35.70 -17.86
CA GLN A 223 -5.17 35.29 -16.48
C GLN A 223 -6.44 35.42 -15.62
N ALA A 224 -7.23 36.43 -15.78
CA ALA A 224 -8.47 36.68 -15.03
C ALA A 224 -9.49 35.53 -15.29
N ARG A 225 -9.71 35.20 -16.55
CA ARG A 225 -10.62 34.10 -16.96
C ARG A 225 -10.24 32.75 -16.38
N PHE A 226 -8.95 32.39 -16.45
CA PHE A 226 -8.46 31.13 -15.88
C PHE A 226 -8.50 31.17 -14.34
N GLY A 227 -8.24 32.32 -13.71
CA GLY A 227 -8.40 32.53 -12.28
C GLY A 227 -9.84 32.31 -11.80
N GLU A 228 -10.83 32.84 -12.52
CA GLU A 228 -12.26 32.66 -12.24
C GLU A 228 -12.64 31.17 -12.36
N ARG A 229 -12.23 30.49 -13.44
CA ARG A 229 -12.49 29.05 -13.64
C ARG A 229 -11.91 28.18 -12.52
N MET A 230 -10.68 28.50 -12.07
CA MET A 230 -10.05 27.82 -10.94
C MET A 230 -10.77 28.14 -9.62
N GLY A 231 -11.26 29.38 -9.44
CA GLY A 231 -12.06 29.78 -8.30
C GLY A 231 -13.39 29.01 -8.21
N GLU A 232 -14.07 28.77 -9.32
CA GLU A 232 -15.30 27.97 -9.39
C GLU A 232 -15.04 26.50 -9.05
N ALA A 233 -13.99 25.90 -9.61
CA ALA A 233 -13.58 24.52 -9.30
C ALA A 233 -13.25 24.39 -7.80
N SER A 234 -12.50 25.34 -7.23
CA SER A 234 -12.16 25.36 -5.81
C SER A 234 -13.40 25.54 -4.93
N ARG A 235 -14.35 26.38 -5.32
CA ARG A 235 -15.63 26.55 -4.61
C ARG A 235 -16.46 25.27 -4.62
N SER A 236 -16.52 24.57 -5.74
CA SER A 236 -17.22 23.29 -5.87
C SER A 236 -16.61 22.22 -4.96
N HIS A 237 -15.28 22.13 -4.92
CA HIS A 237 -14.56 21.27 -3.99
C HIS A 237 -14.85 21.64 -2.52
N TYR A 238 -14.80 22.95 -2.18
CA TYR A 238 -15.11 23.43 -0.83
C TYR A 238 -16.53 23.03 -0.40
N MET A 239 -17.53 23.23 -1.26
CA MET A 239 -18.92 22.88 -0.95
C MET A 239 -19.10 21.38 -0.74
N ALA A 240 -18.47 20.55 -1.57
CA ALA A 240 -18.48 19.09 -1.39
C ALA A 240 -17.76 18.67 -0.09
N ARG A 241 -16.63 19.30 0.23
CA ARG A 241 -15.91 19.06 1.49
C ARG A 241 -16.72 19.46 2.71
N MET A 242 -17.43 20.59 2.64
CA MET A 242 -18.32 21.04 3.70
C MET A 242 -19.49 20.05 3.93
N GLN A 243 -20.02 19.43 2.87
CA GLN A 243 -21.03 18.36 3.01
C GLN A 243 -20.45 17.14 3.76
N THR A 244 -19.20 16.75 3.50
CA THR A 244 -18.53 15.69 4.27
C THR A 244 -18.44 16.05 5.74
N LEU A 245 -17.97 17.27 6.05
CA LEU A 245 -17.83 17.74 7.42
C LEU A 245 -19.17 17.80 8.18
N ARG A 246 -20.25 18.22 7.49
CA ARG A 246 -21.60 18.20 8.10
C ARG A 246 -22.07 16.79 8.38
N LEU A 247 -21.81 15.85 7.48
CA LEU A 247 -22.17 14.45 7.66
C LEU A 247 -21.39 13.83 8.83
N ASP A 248 -20.08 14.07 8.88
CA ASP A 248 -19.20 13.58 9.96
C ASP A 248 -19.63 14.15 11.32
N GLY A 249 -19.91 15.45 11.36
CA GLY A 249 -20.30 16.17 12.56
C GLY A 249 -21.70 15.84 13.07
N PHE A 250 -22.58 15.27 12.24
CA PHE A 250 -23.95 14.92 12.65
C PHE A 250 -24.11 13.41 12.87
N LEU A 251 -23.63 12.58 11.93
CA LEU A 251 -23.91 11.14 11.96
C LEU A 251 -22.89 10.33 12.76
N LEU A 252 -21.59 10.64 12.65
CA LEU A 252 -20.59 9.71 13.18
C LEU A 252 -20.46 9.86 14.70
N ARG A 253 -19.85 10.95 15.17
CA ARG A 253 -19.56 11.13 16.61
C ARG A 253 -20.81 11.42 17.45
N PRO A 254 -21.71 12.35 17.08
CA PRO A 254 -22.85 12.66 17.95
C PRO A 254 -23.84 11.52 18.08
N LEU A 255 -24.07 10.76 16.98
CA LEU A 255 -25.02 9.66 17.03
C LEU A 255 -24.47 8.49 17.87
N LEU A 256 -23.17 8.20 17.76
CA LEU A 256 -22.51 7.22 18.64
C LEU A 256 -22.54 7.66 20.10
N SER A 257 -22.30 8.94 20.39
CA SER A 257 -22.40 9.47 21.75
C SER A 257 -23.82 9.38 22.30
N LEU A 258 -24.84 9.62 21.45
CA LEU A 258 -26.24 9.48 21.83
C LEU A 258 -26.56 8.01 22.18
N PHE A 259 -26.15 7.05 21.36
CA PHE A 259 -26.32 5.63 21.66
C PHE A 259 -25.60 5.22 22.94
N SER A 260 -24.38 5.70 23.17
CA SER A 260 -23.66 5.47 24.43
C SER A 260 -24.40 6.04 25.64
N ALA A 261 -25.00 7.24 25.48
CA ALA A 261 -25.84 7.82 26.54
C ALA A 261 -27.12 7.02 26.79
N LEU A 262 -27.77 6.51 25.74
CA LEU A 262 -28.95 5.64 25.89
C LEU A 262 -28.61 4.32 26.60
N VAL A 263 -27.48 3.70 26.23
CA VAL A 263 -26.98 2.49 26.92
C VAL A 263 -26.67 2.80 28.37
N LEU A 264 -26.04 3.96 28.65
CA LEU A 264 -25.78 4.41 30.02
C LEU A 264 -27.07 4.60 30.82
N CYS A 265 -28.11 5.24 30.23
CA CYS A 265 -29.42 5.35 30.85
C CYS A 265 -30.02 3.95 31.16
N GLY A 266 -29.88 2.99 30.27
CA GLY A 266 -30.30 1.62 30.49
C GLY A 266 -29.57 0.94 31.65
N LEU A 267 -28.24 1.16 31.74
CA LEU A 267 -27.43 0.66 32.85
C LEU A 267 -27.83 1.30 34.21
N LEU A 268 -28.05 2.62 34.21
CA LEU A 268 -28.53 3.32 35.44
C LEU A 268 -29.93 2.86 35.88
N MET A 269 -30.83 2.62 34.90
CA MET A 269 -32.14 2.08 35.19
C MET A 269 -32.06 0.67 35.76
N LEU A 270 -31.23 -0.22 35.18
CA LEU A 270 -31.00 -1.57 35.66
C LEU A 270 -30.40 -1.55 37.09
N PHE A 271 -29.45 -0.66 37.35
CA PHE A 271 -28.84 -0.43 38.62
C PHE A 271 -29.88 0.03 39.65
N GLY A 272 -30.73 1.00 39.30
CA GLY A 272 -31.79 1.53 40.18
C GLY A 272 -32.90 0.53 40.48
N LEU A 273 -33.24 -0.33 39.51
CA LEU A 273 -34.25 -1.39 39.69
C LEU A 273 -33.71 -2.58 40.53
N SER A 274 -32.40 -2.70 40.64
CA SER A 274 -31.72 -3.71 41.48
C SER A 274 -31.80 -3.33 42.96
N SER A 275 -33.03 -3.17 43.48
CA SER A 275 -33.40 -2.58 44.78
C SER A 275 -32.84 -3.30 46.03
N ASN A 276 -32.22 -4.46 45.88
CA ASN A 276 -31.67 -5.26 46.95
C ASN A 276 -30.12 -5.18 47.09
N GLY A 277 -29.47 -4.16 46.53
CA GLY A 277 -28.01 -3.99 46.64
C GLY A 277 -27.20 -5.10 45.95
N THR A 278 -27.79 -5.78 44.96
CA THR A 278 -27.13 -6.88 44.25
C THR A 278 -26.05 -6.39 43.27
N ILE A 279 -26.06 -5.12 42.92
CA ILE A 279 -25.03 -4.48 42.04
C ILE A 279 -24.32 -3.42 42.87
N GLU A 280 -23.01 -3.50 42.96
CA GLU A 280 -22.16 -2.57 43.70
C GLU A 280 -21.89 -1.29 42.89
N VAL A 281 -21.65 -0.16 43.58
CA VAL A 281 -21.44 1.16 42.94
C VAL A 281 -20.16 1.17 42.06
N GLY A 282 -19.12 0.47 42.51
CA GLY A 282 -17.90 0.35 41.77
C GLY A 282 -18.05 -0.43 40.45
N VAL A 283 -18.95 -1.43 40.45
CA VAL A 283 -19.32 -2.14 39.21
C VAL A 283 -19.94 -1.16 38.22
N LEU A 284 -20.87 -0.31 38.67
CA LEU A 284 -21.45 0.73 37.79
C LEU A 284 -20.37 1.69 37.21
N TYR A 285 -19.43 2.12 38.08
CA TYR A 285 -18.30 2.94 37.65
C TYR A 285 -17.47 2.25 36.56
N ALA A 286 -17.15 0.97 36.71
CA ALA A 286 -16.39 0.21 35.73
C ALA A 286 -17.14 0.16 34.37
N PHE A 287 -18.45 -0.08 34.38
CA PHE A 287 -19.27 -0.08 33.17
C PHE A 287 -19.30 1.29 32.48
N ILE A 288 -19.44 2.39 33.23
CA ILE A 288 -19.38 3.75 32.68
C ILE A 288 -18.00 3.99 32.00
N SER A 289 -16.92 3.59 32.67
CA SER A 289 -15.57 3.73 32.17
C SER A 289 -15.34 2.92 30.87
N TYR A 290 -15.83 1.68 30.83
CA TYR A 290 -15.70 0.83 29.64
C TYR A 290 -16.53 1.34 28.47
N LEU A 291 -17.78 1.79 28.70
CA LEU A 291 -18.60 2.41 27.65
C LEU A 291 -17.94 3.63 27.04
N GLY A 292 -17.34 4.49 27.86
CA GLY A 292 -16.60 5.65 27.38
C GLY A 292 -15.42 5.28 26.48
N ARG A 293 -14.72 4.18 26.81
CA ARG A 293 -13.56 3.71 26.06
C ARG A 293 -13.90 2.88 24.82
N LEU A 294 -15.09 2.26 24.74
CA LEU A 294 -15.50 1.44 23.59
C LEU A 294 -15.70 2.24 22.29
N ASN A 295 -16.05 3.52 22.39
CA ASN A 295 -16.36 4.33 21.22
C ASN A 295 -15.17 4.50 20.28
N GLU A 296 -13.98 4.72 20.81
CA GLU A 296 -12.78 5.00 20.01
C GLU A 296 -12.34 3.82 19.14
N PRO A 297 -12.15 2.59 19.67
CA PRO A 297 -11.84 1.41 18.87
C PRO A 297 -12.89 1.11 17.79
N LEU A 298 -14.17 1.36 18.07
CA LEU A 298 -15.25 1.15 17.10
C LEU A 298 -15.19 2.15 15.93
N ILE A 299 -14.89 3.42 16.22
CA ILE A 299 -14.69 4.45 15.18
C ILE A 299 -13.44 4.13 14.37
N GLU A 300 -12.34 3.75 14.99
CA GLU A 300 -11.10 3.37 14.31
C GLU A 300 -11.31 2.25 13.29
N LEU A 301 -12.01 1.18 13.67
CA LEU A 301 -12.33 0.06 12.77
C LEU A 301 -13.08 0.53 11.51
N THR A 302 -13.95 1.55 11.63
CA THR A 302 -14.68 2.08 10.46
C THR A 302 -13.78 2.81 9.48
N THR A 303 -12.79 3.54 9.97
CA THR A 303 -11.88 4.32 9.13
C THR A 303 -10.91 3.44 8.35
N GLN A 304 -10.55 2.26 8.90
CA GLN A 304 -9.60 1.34 8.28
C GLN A 304 -10.11 0.67 6.99
N GLN A 305 -11.43 0.62 6.79
CA GLN A 305 -12.01 -0.02 5.60
C GLN A 305 -11.55 0.62 4.29
N SER A 306 -11.47 1.96 4.23
CA SER A 306 -11.02 2.67 3.03
C SER A 306 -9.56 2.39 2.72
N MET A 307 -8.72 2.35 3.75
CA MET A 307 -7.29 2.08 3.63
C MET A 307 -7.03 0.63 3.20
N LEU A 308 -7.78 -0.32 3.75
CA LEU A 308 -7.76 -1.72 3.31
C LEU A 308 -8.07 -1.84 1.81
N GLN A 309 -9.12 -1.16 1.32
CA GLN A 309 -9.48 -1.18 -0.10
C GLN A 309 -8.37 -0.60 -0.98
N GLN A 310 -7.75 0.51 -0.58
CA GLN A 310 -6.63 1.12 -1.29
C GLN A 310 -5.43 0.18 -1.36
N ALA A 311 -5.09 -0.47 -0.25
CA ALA A 311 -3.98 -1.40 -0.16
C ALA A 311 -4.19 -2.65 -1.04
N VAL A 312 -5.43 -3.18 -1.10
CA VAL A 312 -5.75 -4.31 -1.98
C VAL A 312 -5.61 -3.92 -3.46
N VAL A 313 -6.11 -2.73 -3.84
CA VAL A 313 -5.96 -2.24 -5.23
C VAL A 313 -4.49 -1.99 -5.58
N ALA A 314 -3.70 -1.44 -4.66
CA ALA A 314 -2.25 -1.31 -4.83
C ALA A 314 -1.58 -2.68 -4.98
N GLY A 315 -1.97 -3.65 -4.15
CA GLY A 315 -1.50 -5.03 -4.23
C GLY A 315 -1.84 -5.71 -5.56
N GLU A 316 -3.06 -5.51 -6.08
CA GLU A 316 -3.44 -6.02 -7.41
C GLU A 316 -2.50 -5.50 -8.50
N ARG A 317 -2.20 -4.19 -8.51
CA ARG A 317 -1.28 -3.59 -9.50
C ARG A 317 0.16 -4.07 -9.36
N VAL A 318 0.63 -4.23 -8.12
CA VAL A 318 1.97 -4.75 -7.84
C VAL A 318 2.09 -6.20 -8.29
N PHE A 319 1.12 -7.05 -7.96
CA PHE A 319 1.14 -8.46 -8.37
C PHE A 319 0.92 -8.63 -9.88
N GLU A 320 0.11 -7.79 -10.52
CA GLU A 320 0.00 -7.76 -11.96
C GLU A 320 1.37 -7.52 -12.63
N LEU A 321 2.18 -6.60 -12.09
CA LEU A 321 3.54 -6.37 -12.57
C LEU A 321 4.43 -7.60 -12.35
N MET A 322 4.37 -8.21 -11.14
CA MET A 322 5.21 -9.35 -10.80
C MET A 322 4.87 -10.63 -11.57
N ASP A 323 3.60 -10.80 -11.94
CA ASP A 323 3.09 -11.99 -12.61
C ASP A 323 3.24 -11.93 -14.14
N ARG A 324 3.75 -10.81 -14.69
CA ARG A 324 4.03 -10.68 -16.11
C ARG A 324 5.12 -11.63 -16.58
N PRO A 325 5.03 -12.08 -17.84
CA PRO A 325 6.05 -12.95 -18.39
C PRO A 325 7.42 -12.27 -18.38
N ARG A 326 8.44 -13.03 -18.06
CA ARG A 326 9.83 -12.60 -18.14
C ARG A 326 10.31 -12.67 -19.60
N GLN A 327 11.30 -11.84 -19.92
CA GLN A 327 11.99 -11.95 -21.23
C GLN A 327 12.48 -13.39 -21.44
N ALA A 328 11.99 -14.04 -22.47
CA ALA A 328 12.40 -15.38 -22.81
C ALA A 328 13.66 -15.34 -23.66
N TYR A 329 14.62 -16.22 -23.37
CA TYR A 329 15.81 -16.45 -24.17
C TYR A 329 15.94 -17.96 -24.44
N GLY A 330 16.70 -18.33 -25.46
CA GLY A 330 17.00 -19.73 -25.72
C GLY A 330 18.03 -20.32 -24.73
N ASN A 331 18.37 -21.57 -24.96
CA ASN A 331 19.28 -22.35 -24.09
C ASN A 331 20.64 -22.66 -24.78
N ASP A 332 20.88 -22.16 -26.00
CA ASP A 332 22.15 -22.40 -26.69
C ASP A 332 23.25 -21.51 -26.11
N GLU A 333 24.19 -22.14 -25.37
CA GLU A 333 25.30 -21.44 -24.69
C GLU A 333 26.59 -21.40 -25.52
N ARG A 334 26.60 -21.98 -26.74
CA ARG A 334 27.81 -21.96 -27.58
C ARG A 334 28.12 -20.52 -28.00
N PRO A 335 29.36 -20.04 -27.82
CA PRO A 335 29.74 -18.67 -28.20
C PRO A 335 29.57 -18.42 -29.69
N LEU A 336 29.33 -17.16 -30.08
CA LEU A 336 29.37 -16.72 -31.47
C LEU A 336 30.84 -16.69 -31.94
N GLN A 337 31.09 -17.12 -33.17
CA GLN A 337 32.46 -17.28 -33.70
C GLN A 337 32.75 -16.32 -34.82
N SER A 338 31.82 -16.17 -35.76
CA SER A 338 32.08 -15.46 -37.01
C SER A 338 31.39 -14.12 -37.14
N GLY A 339 30.28 -13.94 -36.43
CA GLY A 339 29.46 -12.75 -36.48
C GLY A 339 28.67 -12.58 -37.78
N ALA A 340 28.43 -13.68 -38.51
CA ALA A 340 27.56 -13.64 -39.69
C ALA A 340 26.10 -13.45 -39.27
N ILE A 341 25.35 -12.58 -39.96
CA ILE A 341 23.97 -12.23 -39.66
C ILE A 341 23.10 -12.49 -40.89
N ALA A 342 21.97 -13.18 -40.70
CA ALA A 342 20.97 -13.33 -41.74
C ALA A 342 19.60 -12.95 -41.24
N PHE A 343 18.87 -12.19 -42.03
CA PHE A 343 17.46 -11.90 -41.88
C PHE A 343 16.71 -12.64 -42.97
N ASP A 344 15.85 -13.57 -42.62
CA ASP A 344 15.10 -14.40 -43.56
C ASP A 344 13.62 -14.00 -43.51
N ASN A 345 13.16 -13.24 -44.53
CA ASN A 345 11.77 -12.76 -44.67
C ASN A 345 11.18 -12.16 -43.39
N VAL A 346 11.97 -11.33 -42.72
CA VAL A 346 11.62 -10.76 -41.43
C VAL A 346 10.57 -9.65 -41.57
N SER A 347 9.42 -9.85 -40.91
CA SER A 347 8.40 -8.81 -40.73
C SER A 347 8.19 -8.53 -39.26
N PHE A 348 7.96 -7.26 -38.96
CA PHE A 348 7.79 -6.83 -37.54
C PHE A 348 6.83 -5.67 -37.41
N ALA A 349 6.02 -5.73 -36.32
CA ALA A 349 5.15 -4.65 -35.85
C ALA A 349 5.30 -4.46 -34.34
N TYR A 350 5.39 -3.21 -33.87
CA TYR A 350 5.28 -2.89 -32.44
C TYR A 350 3.84 -3.06 -31.91
N ARG A 351 2.85 -2.90 -32.80
CA ARG A 351 1.43 -3.12 -32.56
C ARG A 351 0.86 -3.94 -33.71
N GLU A 352 -0.08 -4.79 -33.44
CA GLU A 352 -0.66 -5.73 -34.41
C GLU A 352 -1.26 -5.07 -35.66
N ASP A 353 -1.61 -3.77 -35.57
CA ASP A 353 -2.28 -3.01 -36.61
C ASP A 353 -1.35 -2.38 -37.66
N ARG A 354 -0.02 -2.32 -37.41
CA ARG A 354 0.92 -1.62 -38.29
C ARG A 354 2.29 -2.28 -38.34
N LEU A 355 2.58 -2.89 -39.50
CA LEU A 355 3.92 -3.39 -39.84
C LEU A 355 4.91 -2.22 -40.00
N VAL A 356 6.06 -2.34 -39.36
CA VAL A 356 7.19 -1.41 -39.47
C VAL A 356 8.26 -1.96 -40.39
N LEU A 357 8.47 -3.27 -40.39
CA LEU A 357 9.32 -3.99 -41.32
C LEU A 357 8.48 -5.02 -42.07
N GLN A 358 8.70 -5.17 -43.38
CA GLN A 358 7.97 -6.09 -44.25
C GLN A 358 8.99 -6.87 -45.12
N ASP A 359 8.95 -8.19 -45.01
CA ASP A 359 9.71 -9.14 -45.83
C ASP A 359 11.20 -8.77 -46.01
N ILE A 360 11.86 -8.36 -44.92
CA ILE A 360 13.27 -7.98 -44.96
C ILE A 360 14.12 -9.25 -45.07
N THR A 361 14.85 -9.35 -46.17
CA THR A 361 15.86 -10.37 -46.41
C THR A 361 17.21 -9.71 -46.59
N LEU A 362 18.17 -10.02 -45.74
CA LEU A 362 19.49 -9.40 -45.71
C LEU A 362 20.52 -10.40 -45.16
N ASP A 363 21.61 -10.58 -45.90
CA ASP A 363 22.77 -11.34 -45.45
C ASP A 363 23.96 -10.43 -45.19
N VAL A 364 24.53 -10.50 -44.02
CA VAL A 364 25.77 -9.83 -43.64
C VAL A 364 26.83 -10.89 -43.43
N PRO A 365 27.85 -10.98 -44.31
CA PRO A 365 28.89 -11.98 -44.14
C PRO A 365 29.76 -11.72 -42.90
N SER A 366 30.44 -12.76 -42.43
CA SER A 366 31.41 -12.64 -41.34
C SER A 366 32.40 -11.50 -41.60
N ARG A 367 32.63 -10.65 -40.59
CA ARG A 367 33.49 -9.46 -40.69
C ARG A 367 33.05 -8.46 -41.77
N GLY A 368 31.84 -8.54 -42.29
CA GLY A 368 31.30 -7.61 -43.24
C GLY A 368 30.92 -6.27 -42.59
N PHE A 369 30.89 -5.22 -43.37
CA PHE A 369 30.37 -3.93 -43.03
C PHE A 369 29.12 -3.63 -43.87
N VAL A 370 28.02 -3.28 -43.20
CA VAL A 370 26.76 -2.93 -43.85
C VAL A 370 26.26 -1.60 -43.32
N ALA A 371 25.91 -0.68 -44.20
CA ALA A 371 25.29 0.59 -43.84
C ALA A 371 23.78 0.55 -44.16
N LEU A 372 22.94 0.85 -43.17
CA LEU A 372 21.50 1.03 -43.34
C LEU A 372 21.20 2.50 -43.59
N VAL A 373 20.73 2.82 -44.80
CA VAL A 373 20.44 4.20 -45.22
C VAL A 373 18.95 4.36 -45.50
N GLY A 374 18.39 5.48 -45.09
CA GLY A 374 16.98 5.78 -45.33
C GLY A 374 16.50 6.97 -44.50
N HIS A 375 15.29 7.48 -44.75
CA HIS A 375 14.69 8.58 -44.00
C HIS A 375 14.32 8.16 -42.56
N THR A 376 14.02 9.13 -41.70
CA THR A 376 13.52 8.88 -40.36
C THR A 376 12.20 8.08 -40.42
N GLY A 377 12.08 7.03 -39.63
CA GLY A 377 10.91 6.14 -39.64
C GLY A 377 10.98 4.98 -40.65
N SER A 378 12.09 4.79 -41.40
CA SER A 378 12.25 3.68 -42.34
C SER A 378 12.59 2.32 -41.68
N GLY A 379 12.59 2.22 -40.37
CA GLY A 379 12.79 0.95 -39.61
C GLY A 379 14.25 0.61 -39.28
N LYS A 380 15.25 1.49 -39.53
CA LYS A 380 16.68 1.21 -39.25
C LYS A 380 16.94 0.84 -37.77
N SER A 381 16.46 1.66 -36.85
CA SER A 381 16.59 1.42 -35.40
C SER A 381 15.81 0.20 -34.98
N THR A 382 14.68 -0.09 -35.61
CA THR A 382 13.89 -1.29 -35.38
C THR A 382 14.66 -2.55 -35.74
N LEU A 383 15.34 -2.55 -36.90
CA LEU A 383 16.15 -3.68 -37.32
C LEU A 383 17.29 -3.97 -36.33
N ALA A 384 17.97 -2.92 -35.84
CA ALA A 384 19.00 -3.02 -34.81
C ALA A 384 18.43 -3.56 -33.50
N SER A 385 17.24 -3.10 -33.11
CA SER A 385 16.56 -3.57 -31.87
C SER A 385 16.15 -5.04 -31.95
N LEU A 386 15.72 -5.51 -33.11
CA LEU A 386 15.44 -6.93 -33.36
C LEU A 386 16.70 -7.78 -33.25
N LEU A 387 17.81 -7.32 -33.85
CA LEU A 387 19.10 -8.00 -33.74
C LEU A 387 19.61 -8.09 -32.32
N MET A 388 19.33 -7.09 -31.50
CA MET A 388 19.60 -7.11 -30.05
C MET A 388 18.68 -8.07 -29.29
N GLY A 389 17.67 -8.66 -29.91
CA GLY A 389 16.70 -9.54 -29.28
C GLY A 389 15.81 -8.83 -28.25
N TYR A 390 15.58 -7.51 -28.42
CA TYR A 390 14.68 -6.75 -27.56
C TYR A 390 13.21 -7.09 -27.82
N TYR A 391 12.91 -7.47 -29.07
CA TYR A 391 11.58 -7.85 -29.53
C TYR A 391 11.64 -9.17 -30.29
N PRO A 392 10.62 -10.03 -30.17
CA PRO A 392 10.47 -11.18 -31.06
C PRO A 392 10.02 -10.71 -32.45
N VAL A 393 10.47 -11.35 -33.51
CA VAL A 393 9.97 -11.09 -34.86
C VAL A 393 8.52 -11.55 -34.99
N THR A 394 7.73 -10.84 -35.83
CA THR A 394 6.32 -11.23 -36.09
C THR A 394 6.26 -12.37 -37.12
N GLN A 395 7.12 -12.33 -38.13
CA GLN A 395 7.27 -13.37 -39.14
C GLN A 395 8.73 -13.44 -39.55
N GLY A 396 9.13 -14.59 -40.13
CA GLY A 396 10.50 -14.83 -40.55
C GLY A 396 11.43 -15.19 -39.42
N GLU A 397 12.73 -15.15 -39.63
CA GLU A 397 13.74 -15.54 -38.64
C GLU A 397 15.00 -14.68 -38.78
N ILE A 398 15.63 -14.37 -37.65
CA ILE A 398 16.97 -13.77 -37.62
C ILE A 398 17.96 -14.82 -37.16
N ARG A 399 19.05 -14.97 -37.83
CA ARG A 399 20.11 -15.93 -37.53
C ARG A 399 21.43 -15.24 -37.25
N LEU A 400 22.15 -15.73 -36.23
CA LEU A 400 23.53 -15.36 -35.91
C LEU A 400 24.42 -16.61 -36.01
N ASP A 401 25.45 -16.57 -36.83
CA ASP A 401 26.31 -17.71 -37.15
C ASP A 401 25.48 -18.96 -37.55
N GLY A 402 24.44 -18.74 -38.38
CA GLY A 402 23.53 -19.78 -38.85
C GLY A 402 22.54 -20.31 -37.85
N ARG A 403 22.53 -19.79 -36.60
CA ARG A 403 21.64 -20.22 -35.52
C ARG A 403 20.53 -19.20 -35.31
N PRO A 404 19.28 -19.64 -35.06
CA PRO A 404 18.17 -18.74 -34.75
C PRO A 404 18.47 -17.86 -33.53
N LEU A 405 18.23 -16.55 -33.63
CA LEU A 405 18.42 -15.60 -32.54
C LEU A 405 17.65 -16.02 -31.28
N ALA A 406 16.43 -16.52 -31.46
CA ALA A 406 15.55 -16.97 -30.37
C ALA A 406 16.09 -18.22 -29.64
N SER A 407 17.01 -18.99 -30.25
CA SER A 407 17.62 -20.17 -29.60
C SER A 407 18.79 -19.83 -28.71
N LEU A 408 19.38 -18.62 -28.84
CA LEU A 408 20.58 -18.22 -28.12
C LEU A 408 20.25 -17.87 -26.67
N SER A 409 21.16 -18.26 -25.76
CA SER A 409 21.06 -17.85 -24.35
C SER A 409 21.34 -16.36 -24.21
N HIS A 410 20.78 -15.76 -23.15
CA HIS A 410 21.00 -14.35 -22.81
C HIS A 410 22.50 -14.00 -22.77
N THR A 411 23.30 -14.87 -22.16
CA THR A 411 24.75 -14.67 -22.02
C THR A 411 25.46 -14.62 -23.35
N VAL A 412 25.14 -15.55 -24.29
CA VAL A 412 25.73 -15.60 -25.61
C VAL A 412 25.35 -14.37 -26.42
N LEU A 413 24.08 -13.99 -26.41
CA LEU A 413 23.59 -12.83 -27.14
C LEU A 413 24.25 -11.54 -26.66
N ARG A 414 24.32 -11.31 -25.36
CA ARG A 414 24.90 -10.08 -24.79
C ARG A 414 26.42 -9.99 -24.84
N LYS A 415 27.10 -11.15 -24.94
CA LYS A 415 28.55 -11.18 -25.20
C LYS A 415 28.89 -11.00 -26.68
N GLY A 416 28.04 -11.48 -27.56
CA GLY A 416 28.30 -11.50 -28.99
C GLY A 416 27.79 -10.28 -29.76
N VAL A 417 26.75 -9.60 -29.25
CA VAL A 417 26.14 -8.45 -29.94
C VAL A 417 26.14 -7.22 -29.01
N ALA A 418 26.73 -6.14 -29.47
CA ALA A 418 26.72 -4.86 -28.79
C ALA A 418 26.11 -3.76 -29.68
N MET A 419 25.48 -2.79 -29.06
CA MET A 419 24.88 -1.63 -29.75
C MET A 419 25.38 -0.34 -29.12
N VAL A 420 25.84 0.58 -29.95
CA VAL A 420 26.15 1.95 -29.57
C VAL A 420 24.92 2.80 -29.94
N GLN A 421 24.29 3.39 -28.93
CA GLN A 421 23.12 4.23 -29.11
C GLN A 421 23.53 5.66 -29.54
N GLN A 422 22.62 6.34 -30.22
CA GLN A 422 22.82 7.74 -30.64
C GLN A 422 22.91 8.65 -29.39
N ASP A 423 22.05 8.43 -28.40
CA ASP A 423 22.02 9.14 -27.13
C ASP A 423 22.34 8.13 -26.00
N PRO A 424 23.62 8.04 -25.58
CA PRO A 424 24.01 7.09 -24.55
C PRO A 424 23.44 7.49 -23.18
N VAL A 425 22.89 6.54 -22.45
CA VAL A 425 22.40 6.74 -21.09
C VAL A 425 23.58 6.61 -20.12
N VAL A 426 23.80 7.67 -19.32
CA VAL A 426 24.78 7.67 -18.24
C VAL A 426 24.05 7.50 -16.91
N LEU A 427 24.45 6.51 -16.13
CA LEU A 427 23.89 6.24 -14.81
C LEU A 427 24.49 7.24 -13.79
N ALA A 428 23.73 7.54 -12.74
CA ALA A 428 24.18 8.42 -11.65
C ALA A 428 25.21 7.70 -10.76
N ASP A 429 26.41 7.48 -11.31
CA ASP A 429 27.53 6.80 -10.67
C ASP A 429 28.85 7.40 -11.19
N THR A 430 30.00 6.89 -10.70
CA THR A 430 31.31 7.30 -11.21
C THR A 430 31.47 6.95 -12.69
N PHE A 431 32.39 7.65 -13.38
CA PHE A 431 32.73 7.32 -14.76
C PHE A 431 33.21 5.87 -14.89
N PHE A 432 34.07 5.43 -13.99
CA PHE A 432 34.56 4.04 -13.93
C PHE A 432 33.40 3.04 -13.81
N ALA A 433 32.45 3.28 -12.93
CA ALA A 433 31.28 2.41 -12.74
C ALA A 433 30.39 2.38 -14.00
N ASN A 434 30.23 3.50 -14.71
CA ASN A 434 29.51 3.57 -15.98
C ASN A 434 30.18 2.78 -17.10
N VAL A 435 31.51 2.76 -17.16
CA VAL A 435 32.26 1.97 -18.15
C VAL A 435 32.27 0.50 -17.81
N THR A 436 32.46 0.15 -16.56
CA THR A 436 32.57 -1.27 -16.13
C THR A 436 31.21 -1.93 -15.90
N LEU A 437 30.16 -1.15 -15.61
CA LEU A 437 28.82 -1.65 -15.22
C LEU A 437 28.89 -2.71 -14.10
N GLY A 438 29.76 -2.47 -13.11
CA GLY A 438 29.94 -3.34 -11.95
C GLY A 438 30.70 -4.64 -12.22
N ARG A 439 31.35 -4.79 -13.37
CA ARG A 439 32.24 -5.91 -13.66
C ARG A 439 33.63 -5.65 -13.11
N ASP A 440 34.35 -6.72 -12.73
CA ASP A 440 35.72 -6.65 -12.22
C ASP A 440 36.72 -6.39 -13.36
N TYR A 441 36.96 -5.10 -13.63
CA TYR A 441 38.01 -4.63 -14.51
C TYR A 441 39.00 -3.76 -13.73
N SER A 442 40.29 -3.90 -14.02
CA SER A 442 41.28 -3.01 -13.45
C SER A 442 41.22 -1.61 -14.09
N GLU A 443 41.65 -0.59 -13.36
CA GLU A 443 41.70 0.77 -13.88
C GLU A 443 42.56 0.87 -15.15
N ALA A 444 43.67 0.13 -15.21
CA ALA A 444 44.54 0.05 -16.40
C ALA A 444 43.82 -0.51 -17.62
N GLN A 445 42.92 -1.51 -17.44
CA GLN A 445 42.12 -2.05 -18.54
C GLN A 445 41.06 -1.06 -19.04
N VAL A 446 40.49 -0.26 -18.13
CA VAL A 446 39.55 0.80 -18.50
C VAL A 446 40.26 1.89 -19.30
N TRP A 447 41.46 2.34 -18.86
CA TRP A 447 42.23 3.32 -19.59
C TRP A 447 42.65 2.84 -20.98
N ALA A 448 43.07 1.58 -21.11
CA ALA A 448 43.47 1.00 -22.41
C ALA A 448 42.30 0.91 -23.42
N VAL A 449 41.06 0.96 -22.98
CA VAL A 449 39.86 0.98 -23.87
C VAL A 449 39.46 2.41 -24.22
N LEU A 450 39.84 3.40 -23.39
CA LEU A 450 39.48 4.81 -23.60
C LEU A 450 40.51 5.55 -24.47
N GLU A 451 41.75 5.05 -24.56
CA GLU A 451 42.80 5.50 -25.49
C GLU A 451 42.60 4.92 -26.90
#